data_e208fbdd9fb08fcde018517186bdada9
#
_entry.id   e208fbdd9fb08fcde018517186bdada9
#
_cell.length_a   1.000
_cell.length_b   1.000
_cell.length_c   1.000
_cell.angle_alpha   90.00
_cell.angle_beta   90.00
_cell.angle_gamma   90.00
#
_symmetry.space_group_name_H-M   'P 1'
#
loop_
_entity.id
_entity.type
_entity.pdbx_description
1 polymer ?
#
loop_
_entity_poly.entity_id
_entity_poly.type
_entity_poly.pdbx_seq_one_letter_code
_entity_poly.pdbx_strand_id
1 'polypeptide(L)'
;NERMFNMTFLMLHLAPTKQKLEIAVSQSASVAQTHNCILTRLDFQQEDGLVSSLPLGLNRIRIERSLTTSALAVFVPFVTQELFMGGDAMYYGLNALSGNMILLDRKQSRCPNGLVFGTPGSGKSMSCKREITYVMLTTKDNVIICDPEDEYSPLVNRLGGQVIRLSPSSRDYVNPLDINLNYSEEENPLALKSDFVLSFCELIMGSKTGLEAIEKTVIDRAVQKIYQPYFADPRPENMPILSDLMAALTAQHIPEADRVAQALDLYVNGSLNFFNHRTTVDIRNRLVC
;
A
#
# COMPACT_ATOMS: atom_id res chain seq x y z
N ASN A 1 16.42 8.35 -45.74
CA ASN A 1 17.24 7.17 -46.14
C ASN A 1 16.55 5.92 -45.61
N GLU A 2 15.75 5.24 -46.42
CA GLU A 2 15.18 3.94 -46.08
C GLU A 2 16.21 2.84 -46.32
N ARG A 3 16.28 1.88 -45.42
CA ARG A 3 17.05 0.65 -45.57
C ARG A 3 16.10 -0.53 -45.73
N MET A 4 16.56 -1.58 -46.37
CA MET A 4 15.85 -2.84 -46.52
C MET A 4 16.35 -3.84 -45.48
N PHE A 5 15.40 -4.58 -44.90
CA PHE A 5 15.65 -5.65 -43.94
C PHE A 5 14.91 -6.90 -44.35
N ASN A 6 15.52 -8.05 -44.16
CA ASN A 6 14.85 -9.33 -44.31
C ASN A 6 14.28 -9.74 -42.95
N MET A 7 12.98 -9.95 -42.86
CA MET A 7 12.27 -10.30 -41.66
C MET A 7 11.65 -11.71 -41.79
N THR A 8 11.80 -12.50 -40.72
CA THR A 8 11.09 -13.76 -40.52
C THR A 8 10.15 -13.57 -39.33
N PHE A 9 8.85 -13.81 -39.52
CA PHE A 9 7.88 -13.78 -38.42
C PHE A 9 7.55 -15.23 -38.02
N LEU A 10 7.79 -15.58 -36.77
CA LEU A 10 7.51 -16.89 -36.21
C LEU A 10 6.53 -16.75 -35.04
N MET A 11 5.56 -17.65 -34.96
CA MET A 11 4.61 -17.75 -33.86
C MET A 11 4.76 -19.13 -33.20
N LEU A 12 5.18 -19.16 -31.94
CA LEU A 12 5.31 -20.37 -31.15
C LEU A 12 4.06 -20.59 -30.30
N HIS A 13 3.39 -21.73 -30.49
CA HIS A 13 2.27 -22.15 -29.69
C HIS A 13 2.68 -23.20 -28.69
N LEU A 14 2.26 -23.03 -27.43
CA LEU A 14 2.50 -23.97 -26.34
C LEU A 14 1.14 -24.38 -25.74
N ALA A 15 0.94 -25.67 -25.51
CA ALA A 15 -0.26 -26.16 -24.86
C ALA A 15 0.03 -27.46 -24.08
N PRO A 16 -0.71 -27.75 -23.00
CA PRO A 16 -0.51 -28.94 -22.19
C PRO A 16 -0.93 -30.25 -22.88
N THR A 17 -1.76 -30.19 -23.94
CA THR A 17 -2.19 -31.36 -24.71
C THR A 17 -2.16 -31.05 -26.20
N LYS A 18 -1.94 -32.10 -27.02
CA LYS A 18 -1.95 -32.00 -28.50
C LYS A 18 -3.26 -31.41 -29.03
N GLN A 19 -4.39 -31.80 -28.48
CA GLN A 19 -5.70 -31.30 -28.90
C GLN A 19 -5.84 -29.80 -28.65
N LYS A 20 -5.41 -29.29 -27.47
CA LYS A 20 -5.41 -27.85 -27.16
C LYS A 20 -4.45 -27.08 -28.06
N LEU A 21 -3.29 -27.70 -28.40
CA LEU A 21 -2.33 -27.10 -29.31
C LEU A 21 -2.93 -26.91 -30.72
N GLU A 22 -3.59 -27.92 -31.26
CA GLU A 22 -4.24 -27.84 -32.57
C GLU A 22 -5.35 -26.80 -32.61
N ILE A 23 -6.13 -26.67 -31.54
CA ILE A 23 -7.13 -25.59 -31.39
C ILE A 23 -6.47 -24.23 -31.42
N ALA A 24 -5.41 -24.02 -30.66
CA ALA A 24 -4.70 -22.73 -30.59
C ALA A 24 -4.09 -22.35 -31.95
N VAL A 25 -3.48 -23.29 -32.65
CA VAL A 25 -2.92 -23.10 -34.01
C VAL A 25 -4.01 -22.73 -34.98
N SER A 26 -5.17 -23.43 -34.95
CA SER A 26 -6.30 -23.19 -35.80
C SER A 26 -6.93 -21.80 -35.58
N GLN A 27 -7.06 -21.40 -34.30
CA GLN A 27 -7.57 -20.07 -33.94
C GLN A 27 -6.64 -18.96 -34.47
N SER A 28 -5.33 -19.10 -34.30
CA SER A 28 -4.36 -18.11 -34.78
C SER A 28 -4.38 -18.02 -36.30
N ALA A 29 -4.49 -19.16 -36.99
CA ALA A 29 -4.61 -19.18 -38.46
C ALA A 29 -5.88 -18.46 -38.93
N SER A 30 -7.02 -18.70 -38.24
CA SER A 30 -8.28 -18.02 -38.56
C SER A 30 -8.20 -16.51 -38.36
N VAL A 31 -7.60 -16.05 -37.25
CA VAL A 31 -7.39 -14.62 -37.00
C VAL A 31 -6.46 -14.00 -38.06
N ALA A 32 -5.38 -14.67 -38.43
CA ALA A 32 -4.49 -14.19 -39.49
C ALA A 32 -5.22 -14.02 -40.81
N GLN A 33 -6.09 -14.97 -41.17
CA GLN A 33 -6.89 -14.90 -42.40
C GLN A 33 -7.84 -13.69 -42.42
N THR A 34 -8.43 -13.30 -41.31
CA THR A 34 -9.29 -12.09 -41.26
C THR A 34 -8.52 -10.82 -41.58
N HIS A 35 -7.17 -10.84 -41.39
CA HIS A 35 -6.26 -9.74 -41.71
C HIS A 35 -5.47 -9.99 -43.02
N ASN A 36 -5.92 -10.85 -43.88
CA ASN A 36 -5.27 -11.21 -45.16
C ASN A 36 -3.83 -11.73 -44.98
N CYS A 37 -3.53 -12.35 -43.85
CA CYS A 37 -2.26 -12.98 -43.56
C CYS A 37 -2.42 -14.51 -43.58
N ILE A 38 -1.41 -15.22 -44.10
CA ILE A 38 -1.38 -16.67 -44.12
C ILE A 38 -0.28 -17.14 -43.15
N LEU A 39 -0.66 -17.93 -42.14
CA LEU A 39 0.29 -18.62 -41.28
C LEU A 39 0.46 -20.05 -41.81
N THR A 40 1.71 -20.43 -42.04
CA THR A 40 2.09 -21.76 -42.54
C THR A 40 2.75 -22.54 -41.44
N ARG A 41 2.33 -23.80 -41.25
CA ARG A 41 3.02 -24.72 -40.32
C ARG A 41 4.41 -25.04 -40.85
N LEU A 42 5.39 -25.13 -39.94
CA LEU A 42 6.75 -25.56 -40.25
C LEU A 42 6.83 -27.09 -40.16
N ASP A 43 6.16 -27.78 -41.10
CA ASP A 43 6.21 -29.24 -41.16
C ASP A 43 7.61 -29.71 -41.58
N PHE A 44 8.18 -30.66 -40.82
CA PHE A 44 9.55 -31.18 -40.94
C PHE A 44 10.67 -30.14 -40.70
N GLN A 45 10.34 -28.95 -40.18
CA GLN A 45 11.27 -27.88 -39.81
C GLN A 45 11.10 -27.45 -38.34
N GLN A 46 10.55 -28.32 -37.50
CA GLN A 46 10.19 -27.99 -36.12
C GLN A 46 11.42 -27.63 -35.28
N GLU A 47 12.55 -28.34 -35.47
CA GLU A 47 13.80 -28.05 -34.76
C GLU A 47 14.36 -26.67 -35.17
N ASP A 48 14.42 -26.40 -36.49
CA ASP A 48 14.89 -25.12 -36.99
C ASP A 48 13.98 -23.95 -36.57
N GLY A 49 12.66 -24.19 -36.54
CA GLY A 49 11.68 -23.23 -36.05
C GLY A 49 11.88 -22.95 -34.58
N LEU A 50 12.07 -23.97 -33.74
CA LEU A 50 12.33 -23.79 -32.32
C LEU A 50 13.63 -23.00 -32.07
N VAL A 51 14.73 -23.40 -32.71
CA VAL A 51 16.02 -22.69 -32.57
C VAL A 51 15.90 -21.23 -32.99
N SER A 52 15.18 -20.95 -34.09
CA SER A 52 14.99 -19.61 -34.60
C SER A 52 14.05 -18.75 -33.73
N SER A 53 13.16 -19.37 -32.97
CA SER A 53 12.27 -18.68 -32.01
C SER A 53 12.93 -18.33 -30.68
N LEU A 54 14.06 -18.94 -30.34
CA LEU A 54 14.80 -18.67 -29.13
C LEU A 54 15.72 -17.44 -29.32
N PRO A 55 16.03 -16.67 -28.27
CA PRO A 55 16.87 -15.47 -28.36
C PRO A 55 18.37 -15.82 -28.48
N LEU A 56 18.71 -16.72 -29.39
CA LEU A 56 20.08 -17.22 -29.63
C LEU A 56 20.80 -16.44 -30.73
N GLY A 57 20.12 -15.47 -31.39
CA GLY A 57 20.67 -14.74 -32.51
C GLY A 57 20.86 -15.57 -33.78
N LEU A 58 20.21 -16.74 -33.89
CA LEU A 58 20.30 -17.66 -35.02
C LEU A 58 18.94 -17.77 -35.72
N ASN A 59 18.87 -17.45 -37.00
CA ASN A 59 17.70 -17.76 -37.83
C ASN A 59 18.07 -18.90 -38.80
N ARG A 60 17.43 -20.06 -38.59
CA ARG A 60 17.60 -21.22 -39.48
C ARG A 60 16.44 -21.37 -40.49
N ILE A 61 15.41 -20.54 -40.36
CA ILE A 61 14.26 -20.53 -41.28
C ILE A 61 14.53 -19.55 -42.39
N ARG A 62 14.48 -20.05 -43.64
CA ARG A 62 14.75 -19.25 -44.87
C ARG A 62 13.45 -18.64 -45.46
N ILE A 63 12.42 -18.47 -44.68
CA ILE A 63 11.18 -17.78 -45.09
C ILE A 63 11.33 -16.32 -44.69
N GLU A 64 11.75 -15.50 -45.61
CA GLU A 64 12.05 -14.09 -45.39
C GLU A 64 11.13 -13.18 -46.18
N ARG A 65 10.81 -12.02 -45.62
CA ARG A 65 10.12 -10.91 -46.28
C ARG A 65 10.98 -9.67 -46.20
N SER A 66 11.28 -9.06 -47.33
CA SER A 66 12.02 -7.80 -47.38
C SER A 66 11.04 -6.66 -47.00
N LEU A 67 11.39 -5.90 -45.98
CA LEU A 67 10.66 -4.74 -45.51
C LEU A 67 11.58 -3.52 -45.46
N THR A 68 11.01 -2.35 -45.73
CA THR A 68 11.69 -1.08 -45.53
C THR A 68 11.73 -0.68 -44.07
N THR A 69 12.61 0.26 -43.69
CA THR A 69 12.70 0.77 -42.29
C THR A 69 11.35 1.24 -41.77
N SER A 70 10.58 1.96 -42.60
CA SER A 70 9.25 2.47 -42.18
C SER A 70 8.23 1.34 -41.96
N ALA A 71 8.25 0.31 -42.84
CA ALA A 71 7.37 -0.86 -42.67
C ALA A 71 7.78 -1.70 -41.43
N LEU A 72 9.09 -1.85 -41.18
CA LEU A 72 9.61 -2.59 -40.04
C LEU A 72 9.35 -1.86 -38.72
N ALA A 73 9.30 -0.53 -38.70
CA ALA A 73 9.03 0.27 -37.51
C ALA A 73 7.66 -0.05 -36.87
N VAL A 74 6.68 -0.53 -37.65
CA VAL A 74 5.37 -0.96 -37.14
C VAL A 74 5.50 -2.17 -36.18
N PHE A 75 6.52 -3.01 -36.35
CA PHE A 75 6.77 -4.18 -35.51
C PHE A 75 7.56 -3.87 -34.25
N VAL A 76 8.06 -2.64 -34.07
CA VAL A 76 8.64 -2.23 -32.80
C VAL A 76 7.52 -2.27 -31.77
N PRO A 77 7.60 -3.16 -30.75
CA PRO A 77 6.57 -3.26 -29.74
C PRO A 77 6.66 -2.01 -28.85
N PHE A 78 6.01 -0.95 -29.22
CA PHE A 78 5.64 0.09 -28.28
C PHE A 78 4.58 -0.52 -27.37
N VAL A 79 5.03 -1.35 -26.41
CA VAL A 79 4.12 -1.97 -25.45
C VAL A 79 3.64 -0.88 -24.54
N THR A 80 2.42 -0.47 -24.72
CA THR A 80 1.71 0.25 -23.68
C THR A 80 1.45 -0.76 -22.56
N GLN A 81 2.03 -0.52 -21.40
CA GLN A 81 1.77 -1.37 -20.25
C GLN A 81 0.29 -1.25 -19.89
N GLU A 82 -0.46 -2.32 -20.10
CA GLU A 82 -1.85 -2.40 -19.73
C GLU A 82 -1.97 -2.90 -18.29
N LEU A 83 -2.82 -2.24 -17.51
CA LEU A 83 -3.10 -2.61 -16.14
C LEU A 83 -4.60 -2.94 -16.04
N PHE A 84 -4.90 -4.23 -16.16
CA PHE A 84 -6.27 -4.72 -16.11
C PHE A 84 -6.34 -5.95 -15.19
N MET A 85 -6.72 -5.71 -13.94
CA MET A 85 -6.93 -6.75 -12.95
C MET A 85 -8.42 -7.07 -12.84
N GLY A 86 -8.74 -8.33 -12.53
CA GLY A 86 -10.13 -8.76 -12.23
C GLY A 86 -10.47 -8.64 -10.74
N GLY A 87 -11.66 -9.13 -10.37
CA GLY A 87 -12.14 -9.14 -9.00
C GLY A 87 -12.55 -7.76 -8.49
N ASP A 88 -12.11 -7.40 -7.28
CA ASP A 88 -12.44 -6.13 -6.62
C ASP A 88 -11.53 -4.97 -7.10
N ALA A 89 -11.10 -5.00 -8.38
CA ALA A 89 -10.22 -3.98 -8.93
C ALA A 89 -10.96 -2.64 -9.12
N MET A 90 -10.33 -1.58 -8.61
CA MET A 90 -10.84 -0.23 -8.75
C MET A 90 -10.52 0.35 -10.12
N TYR A 91 -11.46 1.07 -10.72
CA TYR A 91 -11.26 1.83 -11.93
C TYR A 91 -10.49 3.13 -11.66
N TYR A 92 -9.31 3.28 -12.23
CA TYR A 92 -8.47 4.48 -12.09
C TYR A 92 -8.61 5.48 -13.22
N GLY A 93 -8.96 5.04 -14.43
CA GLY A 93 -9.11 5.89 -15.60
C GLY A 93 -8.91 5.12 -16.89
N LEU A 94 -8.63 5.86 -17.96
CA LEU A 94 -8.27 5.30 -19.26
C LEU A 94 -6.78 5.48 -19.49
N ASN A 95 -6.15 4.50 -20.10
CA ASN A 95 -4.78 4.62 -20.59
C ASN A 95 -4.74 5.66 -21.71
N ALA A 96 -3.86 6.67 -21.55
CA ALA A 96 -3.77 7.79 -22.48
C ALA A 96 -3.38 7.41 -23.91
N LEU A 97 -2.70 6.27 -24.09
CA LEU A 97 -2.24 5.81 -25.42
C LEU A 97 -3.21 4.80 -26.03
N SER A 98 -3.62 3.78 -25.28
CA SER A 98 -4.47 2.71 -25.80
C SER A 98 -5.97 3.01 -25.68
N GLY A 99 -6.38 3.92 -24.79
CA GLY A 99 -7.78 4.15 -24.46
C GLY A 99 -8.43 3.04 -23.61
N ASN A 100 -7.68 2.02 -23.22
CA ASN A 100 -8.17 0.91 -22.40
C ASN A 100 -8.35 1.33 -20.94
N MET A 101 -9.28 0.67 -20.26
CA MET A 101 -9.52 0.90 -18.84
C MET A 101 -8.34 0.45 -17.97
N ILE A 102 -7.99 1.27 -17.01
CA ILE A 102 -7.01 0.93 -15.96
C ILE A 102 -7.80 0.44 -14.75
N LEU A 103 -7.69 -0.85 -14.46
CA LEU A 103 -8.28 -1.51 -13.29
C LEU A 103 -7.17 -2.10 -12.42
N LEU A 104 -7.10 -1.67 -11.17
CA LEU A 104 -6.08 -2.10 -10.22
C LEU A 104 -6.72 -2.53 -8.91
N ASP A 105 -6.38 -3.72 -8.44
CA ASP A 105 -6.57 -4.15 -7.06
C ASP A 105 -5.25 -4.04 -6.30
N ARG A 106 -5.14 -3.06 -5.43
CA ARG A 106 -3.92 -2.84 -4.63
C ARG A 106 -3.57 -4.02 -3.74
N LYS A 107 -4.55 -4.76 -3.24
CA LYS A 107 -4.32 -5.89 -2.35
C LYS A 107 -3.56 -7.04 -3.02
N GLN A 108 -3.67 -7.15 -4.34
CA GLN A 108 -2.92 -8.14 -5.12
C GLN A 108 -1.47 -7.71 -5.40
N SER A 109 -1.12 -6.46 -5.09
CA SER A 109 0.25 -5.97 -5.26
C SER A 109 1.14 -6.43 -4.11
N ARG A 110 2.41 -6.71 -4.39
CA ARG A 110 3.41 -7.05 -3.34
C ARG A 110 3.57 -5.93 -2.31
N CYS A 111 3.42 -4.70 -2.74
CA CYS A 111 3.45 -3.51 -1.89
C CYS A 111 2.21 -2.67 -2.22
N PRO A 112 1.18 -2.67 -1.36
CA PRO A 112 -0.06 -1.94 -1.62
C PRO A 112 0.04 -0.43 -1.36
N ASN A 113 1.21 0.05 -0.90
CA ASN A 113 1.44 1.46 -0.64
C ASN A 113 1.38 2.29 -1.92
N GLY A 114 0.83 3.48 -1.84
CA GLY A 114 0.73 4.41 -2.95
C GLY A 114 1.09 5.82 -2.55
N LEU A 115 1.58 6.60 -3.51
CA LEU A 115 1.87 8.02 -3.36
C LEU A 115 1.06 8.80 -4.40
N VAL A 116 0.39 9.86 -3.97
CA VAL A 116 -0.39 10.75 -4.85
C VAL A 116 0.25 12.13 -4.87
N PHE A 117 0.87 12.47 -5.98
CA PHE A 117 1.51 13.77 -6.19
C PHE A 117 0.73 14.62 -7.18
N GLY A 118 0.79 15.92 -6.97
CA GLY A 118 0.20 16.89 -7.89
C GLY A 118 0.33 18.30 -7.35
N THR A 119 0.30 19.28 -8.24
CA THR A 119 0.25 20.69 -7.86
C THR A 119 -1.09 21.03 -7.19
N PRO A 120 -1.18 22.11 -6.41
CA PRO A 120 -2.46 22.58 -5.88
C PRO A 120 -3.50 22.73 -7.01
N GLY A 121 -4.73 22.28 -6.75
CA GLY A 121 -5.82 22.32 -7.74
C GLY A 121 -5.80 21.20 -8.81
N SER A 122 -4.81 20.30 -8.83
CA SER A 122 -4.71 19.22 -9.82
C SER A 122 -5.69 18.07 -9.60
N GLY A 123 -6.47 18.07 -8.51
CA GLY A 123 -7.44 17.02 -8.20
C GLY A 123 -6.94 15.87 -7.32
N LYS A 124 -5.80 16.00 -6.62
CA LYS A 124 -5.27 15.00 -5.69
C LYS A 124 -6.31 14.52 -4.69
N SER A 125 -6.85 15.43 -3.89
CA SER A 125 -7.86 15.13 -2.86
C SER A 125 -9.11 14.52 -3.46
N MET A 126 -9.51 14.94 -4.67
CA MET A 126 -10.66 14.35 -5.37
C MET A 126 -10.40 12.90 -5.78
N SER A 127 -9.18 12.58 -6.24
CA SER A 127 -8.79 11.21 -6.57
C SER A 127 -8.81 10.32 -5.33
N CYS A 128 -8.27 10.79 -4.19
CA CYS A 128 -8.32 10.06 -2.93
C CYS A 128 -9.76 9.88 -2.42
N LYS A 129 -10.59 10.91 -2.49
CA LYS A 129 -12.02 10.83 -2.12
C LYS A 129 -12.78 9.80 -2.95
N ARG A 130 -12.48 9.72 -4.25
CA ARG A 130 -13.06 8.71 -5.14
C ARG A 130 -12.65 7.29 -4.72
N GLU A 131 -11.37 7.09 -4.38
CA GLU A 131 -10.87 5.80 -3.93
C GLU A 131 -11.51 5.38 -2.60
N ILE A 132 -11.58 6.28 -1.61
CA ILE A 132 -12.26 6.06 -0.33
C ILE A 132 -13.74 5.67 -0.57
N THR A 133 -14.42 6.41 -1.41
CA THR A 133 -15.83 6.13 -1.75
C THR A 133 -15.99 4.73 -2.36
N TYR A 134 -15.09 4.38 -3.29
CA TYR A 134 -15.09 3.05 -3.90
C TYR A 134 -14.91 1.96 -2.86
N VAL A 135 -13.89 2.06 -1.99
CA VAL A 135 -13.61 1.09 -0.92
C VAL A 135 -14.81 0.93 0.00
N MET A 136 -15.43 2.04 0.41
CA MET A 136 -16.60 2.00 1.30
C MET A 136 -17.83 1.35 0.68
N LEU A 137 -18.02 1.49 -0.64
CA LEU A 137 -19.20 0.96 -1.35
C LEU A 137 -19.02 -0.48 -1.82
N THR A 138 -17.80 -0.90 -2.18
CA THR A 138 -17.56 -2.20 -2.84
C THR A 138 -16.87 -3.23 -1.98
N THR A 139 -16.14 -2.81 -0.93
CA THR A 139 -15.40 -3.72 -0.05
C THR A 139 -15.94 -3.69 1.39
N LYS A 140 -15.39 -4.54 2.25
CA LYS A 140 -15.65 -4.53 3.70
C LYS A 140 -14.46 -3.95 4.49
N ASP A 141 -13.52 -3.32 3.83
CA ASP A 141 -12.31 -2.80 4.45
C ASP A 141 -12.61 -1.59 5.35
N ASN A 142 -11.78 -1.42 6.34
CA ASN A 142 -11.77 -0.22 7.17
C ASN A 142 -10.89 0.84 6.51
N VAL A 143 -11.31 2.10 6.64
CA VAL A 143 -10.58 3.26 6.12
C VAL A 143 -10.28 4.22 7.27
N ILE A 144 -9.00 4.51 7.48
CA ILE A 144 -8.54 5.49 8.46
C ILE A 144 -7.87 6.63 7.70
N ILE A 145 -8.31 7.84 7.95
CA ILE A 145 -7.82 9.05 7.28
C ILE A 145 -7.15 9.94 8.34
N CYS A 146 -5.91 10.35 8.07
CA CYS A 146 -5.26 11.42 8.82
C CYS A 146 -5.32 12.70 7.98
N ASP A 147 -6.13 13.65 8.40
CA ASP A 147 -6.50 14.86 7.64
C ASP A 147 -6.18 16.13 8.42
N PRO A 148 -4.96 16.67 8.32
CA PRO A 148 -4.58 17.88 9.03
C PRO A 148 -5.28 19.16 8.51
N GLU A 149 -5.88 19.12 7.32
CA GLU A 149 -6.50 20.29 6.66
C GLU A 149 -8.04 20.26 6.70
N ASP A 150 -8.65 19.24 7.30
CA ASP A 150 -10.12 19.04 7.39
C ASP A 150 -10.84 19.04 6.02
N GLU A 151 -10.19 18.46 5.00
CA GLU A 151 -10.78 18.36 3.65
C GLU A 151 -11.76 17.17 3.50
N TYR A 152 -11.64 16.14 4.34
CA TYR A 152 -12.37 14.88 4.18
C TYR A 152 -13.61 14.78 5.06
N SER A 153 -13.76 15.60 6.09
CA SER A 153 -14.91 15.56 7.02
C SER A 153 -16.27 15.56 6.33
N PRO A 154 -16.55 16.36 5.27
CA PRO A 154 -17.84 16.32 4.58
C PRO A 154 -18.12 14.97 3.91
N LEU A 155 -17.11 14.32 3.33
CA LEU A 155 -17.24 13.00 2.71
C LEU A 155 -17.50 11.93 3.78
N VAL A 156 -16.72 11.95 4.86
CA VAL A 156 -16.81 10.99 5.97
C VAL A 156 -18.21 11.03 6.58
N ASN A 157 -18.73 12.21 6.89
CA ASN A 157 -20.09 12.40 7.41
C ASN A 157 -21.16 11.87 6.44
N ARG A 158 -20.98 12.11 5.13
CA ARG A 158 -21.95 11.64 4.13
C ARG A 158 -21.96 10.11 3.95
N LEU A 159 -20.83 9.46 4.19
CA LEU A 159 -20.69 7.99 4.16
C LEU A 159 -21.03 7.33 5.50
N GLY A 160 -21.48 8.08 6.49
CA GLY A 160 -21.82 7.56 7.83
C GLY A 160 -20.59 7.18 8.66
N GLY A 161 -19.44 7.75 8.33
CA GLY A 161 -18.20 7.60 9.08
C GLY A 161 -18.15 8.49 10.31
N GLN A 162 -17.05 8.41 11.04
CA GLN A 162 -16.79 9.19 12.24
C GLN A 162 -15.64 10.17 12.03
N VAL A 163 -15.86 11.44 12.37
CA VAL A 163 -14.82 12.46 12.41
C VAL A 163 -14.39 12.68 13.85
N ILE A 164 -13.08 12.53 14.11
CA ILE A 164 -12.44 12.74 15.41
C ILE A 164 -11.57 13.98 15.30
N ARG A 165 -11.82 15.00 16.10
CA ARG A 165 -11.07 16.24 16.08
C ARG A 165 -10.07 16.30 17.23
N LEU A 166 -8.79 16.12 16.91
CA LEU A 166 -7.69 16.24 17.86
C LEU A 166 -7.20 17.69 17.93
N SER A 167 -7.70 18.45 18.88
CA SER A 167 -7.29 19.85 19.10
C SER A 167 -7.43 20.23 20.57
N PRO A 168 -6.72 21.26 21.03
CA PRO A 168 -6.83 21.74 22.44
C PRO A 168 -8.25 22.18 22.85
N SER A 169 -9.10 22.50 21.89
CA SER A 169 -10.49 22.93 22.12
C SER A 169 -11.52 21.80 21.92
N SER A 170 -11.08 20.63 21.47
CA SER A 170 -11.97 19.48 21.26
C SER A 170 -12.27 18.76 22.57
N ARG A 171 -13.37 18.00 22.54
CA ARG A 171 -13.71 17.03 23.59
C ARG A 171 -13.43 15.59 23.15
N ASP A 172 -12.87 15.39 21.97
CA ASP A 172 -12.48 14.11 21.45
C ASP A 172 -11.06 13.79 21.91
N TYR A 173 -10.91 12.74 22.71
CA TYR A 173 -9.63 12.32 23.24
C TYR A 173 -9.29 10.93 22.74
N VAL A 174 -8.04 10.74 22.38
CA VAL A 174 -7.45 9.43 22.04
C VAL A 174 -6.23 9.24 22.91
N ASN A 175 -6.28 8.22 23.76
CA ASN A 175 -5.17 7.87 24.65
C ASN A 175 -4.08 7.13 23.86
N PRO A 176 -2.86 7.67 23.73
CA PRO A 176 -1.76 6.97 23.07
C PRO A 176 -1.38 5.65 23.75
N LEU A 177 -1.71 5.52 25.03
CA LEU A 177 -1.40 4.33 25.82
C LEU A 177 -2.50 3.26 25.81
N ASP A 178 -3.59 3.43 25.06
CA ASP A 178 -4.58 2.37 24.92
C ASP A 178 -3.95 1.10 24.35
N ILE A 179 -4.28 -0.06 24.95
CA ILE A 179 -3.79 -1.36 24.53
C ILE A 179 -4.96 -2.25 24.12
N ASN A 180 -4.81 -2.97 23.02
CA ASN A 180 -5.75 -3.99 22.59
C ASN A 180 -5.20 -5.37 22.95
N LEU A 181 -5.82 -6.04 23.90
CA LEU A 181 -5.41 -7.38 24.34
C LEU A 181 -5.73 -8.48 23.33
N ASN A 182 -6.58 -8.20 22.35
CA ASN A 182 -7.01 -9.16 21.32
C ASN A 182 -6.37 -8.90 19.96
N TYR A 183 -5.25 -8.16 19.91
CA TYR A 183 -4.62 -7.76 18.64
C TYR A 183 -4.03 -8.94 17.87
N SER A 184 -3.40 -9.90 18.58
CA SER A 184 -2.81 -11.11 18.00
C SER A 184 -2.74 -12.21 19.05
N GLU A 185 -2.97 -13.47 18.64
CA GLU A 185 -2.77 -14.64 19.50
C GLU A 185 -1.29 -15.01 19.68
N GLU A 186 -0.41 -14.53 18.77
CA GLU A 186 1.01 -14.91 18.72
C GLU A 186 1.94 -13.84 19.33
N GLU A 187 1.50 -12.58 19.49
CA GLU A 187 2.35 -11.49 19.96
C GLU A 187 1.93 -11.03 21.36
N ASN A 188 2.92 -10.70 22.19
CA ASN A 188 2.69 -10.11 23.50
C ASN A 188 2.21 -8.65 23.33
N PRO A 189 0.94 -8.30 23.67
CA PRO A 189 0.41 -6.95 23.48
C PRO A 189 1.21 -5.87 24.23
N LEU A 190 1.80 -6.23 25.37
CA LEU A 190 2.63 -5.30 26.15
C LEU A 190 3.96 -4.99 25.43
N ALA A 191 4.57 -5.99 24.79
CA ALA A 191 5.81 -5.76 24.05
C ALA A 191 5.57 -4.81 22.86
N LEU A 192 4.51 -5.04 22.10
CA LEU A 192 4.12 -4.13 21.00
C LEU A 192 3.84 -2.72 21.49
N LYS A 193 3.18 -2.60 22.65
CA LYS A 193 2.90 -1.29 23.23
C LYS A 193 4.19 -0.63 23.76
N SER A 194 5.12 -1.39 24.33
CA SER A 194 6.42 -0.87 24.73
C SER A 194 7.20 -0.31 23.54
N ASP A 195 7.24 -1.02 22.41
CA ASP A 195 7.86 -0.54 21.17
C ASP A 195 7.20 0.73 20.63
N PHE A 196 5.87 0.80 20.72
CA PHE A 196 5.14 2.03 20.37
C PHE A 196 5.54 3.19 21.28
N VAL A 197 5.56 2.99 22.60
CA VAL A 197 5.93 4.05 23.57
C VAL A 197 7.39 4.49 23.41
N LEU A 198 8.30 3.56 23.11
CA LEU A 198 9.69 3.89 22.78
C LEU A 198 9.75 4.81 21.55
N SER A 199 9.06 4.45 20.46
CA SER A 199 9.00 5.27 19.24
C SER A 199 8.32 6.63 19.48
N PHE A 200 7.30 6.67 20.30
CA PHE A 200 6.60 7.89 20.70
C PHE A 200 7.53 8.84 21.50
N CYS A 201 8.25 8.32 22.49
CA CYS A 201 9.22 9.10 23.26
C CYS A 201 10.38 9.57 22.39
N GLU A 202 10.87 8.74 21.45
CA GLU A 202 11.90 9.11 20.49
C GLU A 202 11.47 10.30 19.63
N LEU A 203 10.24 10.26 19.12
CA LEU A 203 9.67 11.33 18.32
C LEU A 203 9.55 12.65 19.14
N ILE A 204 9.12 12.57 20.39
CA ILE A 204 8.97 13.74 21.28
C ILE A 204 10.32 14.35 21.63
N MET A 205 11.32 13.53 21.93
CA MET A 205 12.66 14.00 22.28
C MET A 205 13.39 14.62 21.08
N GLY A 206 12.98 14.33 19.86
CA GLY A 206 13.52 14.94 18.64
C GLY A 206 15.00 14.64 18.37
N SER A 207 15.55 13.57 18.94
CA SER A 207 16.95 13.20 18.78
C SER A 207 17.25 12.73 17.36
N LYS A 208 18.31 13.25 16.73
CA LYS A 208 18.76 12.80 15.41
C LYS A 208 19.39 11.40 15.44
N THR A 209 19.82 10.94 16.60
CA THR A 209 20.52 9.66 16.81
C THR A 209 19.63 8.59 17.45
N GLY A 210 18.36 8.91 17.71
CA GLY A 210 17.44 8.06 18.45
C GLY A 210 17.62 8.11 19.96
N LEU A 211 16.89 7.26 20.67
CA LEU A 211 17.01 7.11 22.13
C LEU A 211 18.28 6.34 22.51
N GLU A 212 18.95 6.79 23.56
CA GLU A 212 20.08 6.07 24.15
C GLU A 212 19.64 4.75 24.81
N ALA A 213 20.55 3.81 24.97
CA ALA A 213 20.24 2.49 25.53
C ALA A 213 19.64 2.57 26.96
N ILE A 214 20.11 3.53 27.74
CA ILE A 214 19.63 3.77 29.12
C ILE A 214 18.20 4.35 29.05
N GLU A 215 17.95 5.32 28.17
CA GLU A 215 16.62 5.90 27.95
C GLU A 215 15.58 4.84 27.54
N LYS A 216 15.95 3.94 26.63
CA LYS A 216 15.10 2.79 26.26
C LYS A 216 14.77 1.90 27.45
N THR A 217 15.76 1.62 28.28
CA THR A 217 15.60 0.75 29.46
C THR A 217 14.67 1.38 30.52
N VAL A 218 14.82 2.68 30.79
CA VAL A 218 13.97 3.36 31.79
C VAL A 218 12.52 3.53 31.30
N ILE A 219 12.33 3.76 29.99
CA ILE A 219 11.00 3.82 29.37
C ILE A 219 10.32 2.45 29.44
N ASP A 220 10.99 1.38 29.01
CA ASP A 220 10.41 0.02 29.03
C ASP A 220 10.01 -0.39 30.46
N ARG A 221 10.88 -0.13 31.44
CA ARG A 221 10.58 -0.38 32.86
C ARG A 221 9.37 0.41 33.36
N ALA A 222 9.22 1.66 32.95
CA ALA A 222 8.06 2.48 33.29
C ALA A 222 6.78 1.91 32.66
N VAL A 223 6.84 1.54 31.37
CA VAL A 223 5.72 0.90 30.66
C VAL A 223 5.27 -0.36 31.37
N GLN A 224 6.16 -1.29 31.66
CA GLN A 224 5.81 -2.52 32.38
C GLN A 224 5.12 -2.23 33.73
N LYS A 225 5.56 -1.20 34.43
CA LYS A 225 4.99 -0.83 35.75
C LYS A 225 3.58 -0.25 35.63
N ILE A 226 3.32 0.66 34.70
CA ILE A 226 2.03 1.36 34.59
C ILE A 226 0.90 0.47 34.10
N TYR A 227 1.21 -0.62 33.36
CA TYR A 227 0.17 -1.56 32.91
C TYR A 227 -0.17 -2.65 33.94
N GLN A 228 0.57 -2.81 35.03
CA GLN A 228 0.27 -3.81 36.06
C GLN A 228 -1.17 -3.70 36.62
N PRO A 229 -1.68 -2.50 36.95
CA PRO A 229 -3.07 -2.37 37.44
C PRO A 229 -4.10 -2.80 36.39
N TYR A 230 -3.85 -2.47 35.12
CA TYR A 230 -4.76 -2.84 34.03
C TYR A 230 -4.78 -4.34 33.77
N PHE A 231 -3.62 -5.02 33.83
CA PHE A 231 -3.58 -6.48 33.65
C PHE A 231 -4.18 -7.24 34.84
N ALA A 232 -4.13 -6.67 36.05
CA ALA A 232 -4.77 -7.25 37.23
C ALA A 232 -6.30 -7.13 37.16
N ASP A 233 -6.81 -6.03 36.58
CA ASP A 233 -8.22 -5.73 36.44
C ASP A 233 -8.46 -4.89 35.17
N PRO A 234 -8.75 -5.55 34.02
CA PRO A 234 -8.80 -4.89 32.72
C PRO A 234 -10.08 -4.07 32.52
N ARG A 235 -10.22 -3.00 33.30
CA ARG A 235 -11.27 -2.00 33.15
C ARG A 235 -10.72 -0.70 32.53
N PRO A 236 -11.57 0.07 31.83
CA PRO A 236 -11.18 1.35 31.24
C PRO A 236 -10.58 2.35 32.27
N GLU A 237 -11.05 2.28 33.51
CA GLU A 237 -10.56 3.14 34.60
C GLU A 237 -9.10 2.86 35.00
N ASN A 238 -8.64 1.63 34.78
CA ASN A 238 -7.28 1.20 35.08
C ASN A 238 -6.32 1.36 33.89
N MET A 239 -6.80 1.81 32.73
CA MET A 239 -5.97 2.10 31.57
C MET A 239 -5.04 3.27 31.89
N PRO A 240 -3.70 3.11 31.74
CA PRO A 240 -2.76 4.19 32.01
C PRO A 240 -2.92 5.35 31.01
N ILE A 241 -2.57 6.55 31.45
CA ILE A 241 -2.48 7.76 30.64
C ILE A 241 -1.06 8.36 30.72
N LEU A 242 -0.76 9.39 29.93
CA LEU A 242 0.61 9.94 29.87
C LEU A 242 1.13 10.45 31.20
N SER A 243 0.27 10.96 32.08
CA SER A 243 0.66 11.36 33.43
C SER A 243 1.17 10.18 34.28
N ASP A 244 0.61 8.98 34.08
CA ASP A 244 1.07 7.78 34.81
C ASP A 244 2.46 7.36 34.33
N LEU A 245 2.73 7.47 33.00
CA LEU A 245 4.03 7.22 32.42
C LEU A 245 5.07 8.23 32.96
N MET A 246 4.73 9.52 32.97
CA MET A 246 5.60 10.58 33.49
C MET A 246 5.92 10.35 34.98
N ALA A 247 4.94 10.01 35.80
CA ALA A 247 5.12 9.70 37.19
C ALA A 247 6.00 8.47 37.42
N ALA A 248 5.80 7.40 36.61
CA ALA A 248 6.63 6.19 36.69
C ALA A 248 8.09 6.41 36.27
N LEU A 249 8.34 7.32 35.32
CA LEU A 249 9.69 7.73 34.94
C LEU A 249 10.37 8.52 36.07
N THR A 250 9.72 9.56 36.58
CA THR A 250 10.25 10.41 37.68
C THR A 250 10.53 9.58 38.94
N ALA A 251 9.70 8.58 39.25
CA ALA A 251 9.89 7.71 40.39
C ALA A 251 11.12 6.79 40.30
N GLN A 252 11.81 6.73 39.17
CA GLN A 252 13.05 5.96 39.03
C GLN A 252 14.26 6.70 39.58
N HIS A 253 14.18 8.03 39.72
CA HIS A 253 15.29 8.90 40.22
C HIS A 253 16.59 8.72 39.43
N ILE A 254 16.47 8.59 38.09
CA ILE A 254 17.55 8.41 37.14
C ILE A 254 17.56 9.64 36.22
N PRO A 255 18.73 10.33 36.00
CA PRO A 255 18.76 11.55 35.17
C PRO A 255 18.17 11.37 33.77
N GLU A 256 18.37 10.22 33.12
CA GLU A 256 17.83 9.89 31.80
C GLU A 256 16.31 9.74 31.84
N ALA A 257 15.77 9.16 32.90
CA ALA A 257 14.31 9.07 33.08
C ALA A 257 13.67 10.44 33.32
N ASP A 258 14.36 11.32 34.07
CA ASP A 258 13.92 12.70 34.30
C ASP A 258 13.94 13.53 33.01
N ARG A 259 14.92 13.31 32.12
CA ARG A 259 14.93 13.95 30.77
C ARG A 259 13.74 13.54 29.95
N VAL A 260 13.39 12.27 29.91
CA VAL A 260 12.21 11.76 29.19
C VAL A 260 10.93 12.33 29.80
N ALA A 261 10.82 12.35 31.14
CA ALA A 261 9.67 12.92 31.84
C ALA A 261 9.51 14.42 31.55
N GLN A 262 10.59 15.20 31.50
CA GLN A 262 10.56 16.61 31.11
C GLN A 262 10.09 16.81 29.65
N ALA A 263 10.49 15.95 28.72
CA ALA A 263 10.03 16.00 27.34
C ALA A 263 8.52 15.71 27.22
N LEU A 264 7.98 14.85 28.09
CA LEU A 264 6.55 14.55 28.18
C LEU A 264 5.71 15.67 28.79
N ASP A 265 6.30 16.61 29.51
CA ASP A 265 5.58 17.65 30.25
C ASP A 265 4.67 18.52 29.35
N LEU A 266 5.11 18.78 28.13
CA LEU A 266 4.31 19.49 27.12
C LEU A 266 2.97 18.76 26.81
N TYR A 267 2.97 17.45 26.85
CA TYR A 267 1.83 16.58 26.54
C TYR A 267 1.01 16.21 27.78
N VAL A 268 1.54 16.42 28.99
CA VAL A 268 0.87 16.13 30.25
C VAL A 268 0.27 17.37 30.86
N ASN A 269 1.08 18.42 31.04
CA ASN A 269 0.70 19.66 31.71
C ASN A 269 0.64 20.87 30.76
N GLY A 270 1.26 20.76 29.59
CA GLY A 270 1.37 21.84 28.61
C GLY A 270 0.20 21.98 27.64
N SER A 271 0.42 22.68 26.54
CA SER A 271 -0.61 23.00 25.53
C SER A 271 -1.13 21.80 24.74
N LEU A 272 -0.43 20.65 24.78
CA LEU A 272 -0.82 19.42 24.11
C LEU A 272 -1.40 18.38 25.08
N ASN A 273 -1.95 18.81 26.22
CA ASN A 273 -2.48 17.94 27.26
C ASN A 273 -3.74 17.15 26.84
N PHE A 274 -4.32 17.42 25.67
CA PHE A 274 -5.45 16.63 25.13
C PHE A 274 -5.04 15.18 24.82
N PHE A 275 -3.75 14.86 24.77
CA PHE A 275 -3.29 13.46 24.74
C PHE A 275 -3.24 12.78 26.11
N ASN A 276 -3.35 13.54 27.21
CA ASN A 276 -3.31 13.03 28.58
C ASN A 276 -4.72 12.74 29.14
N HIS A 277 -5.57 12.16 28.32
CA HIS A 277 -6.93 11.78 28.68
C HIS A 277 -7.22 10.35 28.24
N ARG A 278 -8.16 9.70 28.90
CA ARG A 278 -8.70 8.43 28.41
C ARG A 278 -9.48 8.64 27.14
N THR A 279 -9.45 7.64 26.24
CA THR A 279 -10.17 7.70 24.98
C THR A 279 -11.68 7.85 25.20
N THR A 280 -12.25 8.86 24.58
CA THR A 280 -13.69 9.16 24.61
C THR A 280 -14.40 8.82 23.31
N VAL A 281 -13.65 8.53 22.25
CA VAL A 281 -14.16 8.28 20.90
C VAL A 281 -14.21 6.78 20.60
N ASP A 282 -15.18 6.37 19.79
CA ASP A 282 -15.30 5.00 19.33
C ASP A 282 -14.71 4.85 17.92
N ILE A 283 -13.53 4.24 17.81
CA ILE A 283 -12.82 4.03 16.54
C ILE A 283 -13.26 2.74 15.82
N ARG A 284 -14.35 2.08 16.24
CA ARG A 284 -14.84 0.85 15.59
C ARG A 284 -15.62 1.10 14.31
N ASN A 285 -15.89 2.36 13.95
CA ASN A 285 -16.50 2.68 12.68
C ASN A 285 -15.56 2.30 11.51
N ARG A 286 -16.13 1.78 10.43
CA ARG A 286 -15.36 1.41 9.23
C ARG A 286 -14.65 2.58 8.57
N LEU A 287 -15.14 3.80 8.74
CA LEU A 287 -14.57 5.02 8.18
C LEU A 287 -14.34 6.02 9.30
N VAL A 288 -13.09 6.30 9.60
CA VAL A 288 -12.66 7.23 10.64
C VAL A 288 -11.70 8.25 10.04
N CYS A 289 -11.93 9.52 10.38
CA CYS A 289 -11.07 10.64 9.99
C CYS A 289 -10.65 11.43 11.23
#